data_a1c19113260eb7c22ca7d5b1b4df2da3
#
_entry.id   a1c19113260eb7c22ca7d5b1b4df2da3
#
_cell.length_a   1.000
_cell.length_b   1.000
_cell.length_c   1.000
_cell.angle_alpha   90.00
_cell.angle_beta   90.00
_cell.angle_gamma   90.00
#
_symmetry.space_group_name_H-M   'P 1'
#
loop_
_entity.id
_entity.type
_entity.pdbx_description
1 polymer ?
#
loop_
_entity_poly.entity_id
_entity_poly.type
_entity_poly.pdbx_seq_one_letter_code
_entity_poly.pdbx_strand_id
1 'polypeptide(L)'
;MKKGQIAEGNVTTVEFPNKGIVMTDEGERVIVKNTIPGQRVSFAVNKVRKGKAEGRLLETVKKSPRETADTCRHFGQCGGCTYQSLPYEEQLKIKETQVRGMIEQAIGDACAYEFLPIRHSPRVLAYRNKMEFSFGDEYKDGPLALGMHKRGSFYDIVTVEDCRIVDGDFRAILMATLAYFREQEIFFYHRLRHTGYLRHLLVRKAVKTGEILVDLITTTQDWRNVQEQEPDERAKIEAALLEKQGRCPHAGTVNEEKEKQLLAGWKDVLLALSLEGTLKGVLHTKNDSVADVVKNEGTEVLFGQDYFYEELLGLRFQISPFSFFQTNSLGAEVLYSTAREFILGDNPDMLADKTVYDLYSGTGTIAQMLAPVCKKVVGVEIIEEAVEAAKENAALNHLYNCEFLAGDVLKVLDTIEERPDYIVLDPPRDGIHPKALEKIINYGVDHMIYISCKPTSLARDLEVLLARGYVVDKVQCVDMFPNTVHVETVALMSKKK
;
A
#
# COMPACT_ATOMS: atom_id res chain seq x y z
N MET A 1 4.65 -18.20 -31.12
CA MET A 1 4.75 -19.04 -29.86
C MET A 1 3.46 -19.76 -29.53
N LYS A 2 3.51 -20.91 -28.78
CA LYS A 2 2.36 -21.71 -28.34
C LYS A 2 2.30 -21.73 -26.80
N LYS A 3 1.07 -21.82 -26.25
CA LYS A 3 0.87 -21.99 -24.80
C LYS A 3 1.58 -23.28 -24.31
N GLY A 4 2.31 -23.19 -23.20
CA GLY A 4 3.12 -24.27 -22.64
C GLY A 4 4.55 -24.35 -23.18
N GLN A 5 4.89 -23.63 -24.24
CA GLN A 5 6.25 -23.58 -24.79
C GLN A 5 7.19 -22.90 -23.80
N ILE A 6 8.36 -23.50 -23.59
CA ILE A 6 9.47 -22.88 -22.85
C ILE A 6 10.41 -22.24 -23.89
N ALA A 7 10.83 -21.02 -23.62
CA ALA A 7 11.76 -20.29 -24.49
C ALA A 7 12.63 -19.35 -23.66
N GLU A 8 13.68 -18.83 -24.30
CA GLU A 8 14.56 -17.81 -23.73
C GLU A 8 14.54 -16.53 -24.57
N GLY A 9 14.94 -15.44 -23.94
CA GLY A 9 15.11 -14.18 -24.63
C GLY A 9 15.68 -13.09 -23.74
N ASN A 10 16.02 -11.97 -24.36
CA ASN A 10 16.59 -10.81 -23.68
C ASN A 10 15.51 -9.80 -23.33
N VAL A 11 15.51 -9.33 -22.07
CA VAL A 11 14.63 -8.26 -21.62
C VAL A 11 15.15 -6.93 -22.16
N THR A 12 14.44 -6.35 -23.09
CA THR A 12 14.83 -5.09 -23.73
C THR A 12 14.39 -3.87 -22.92
N THR A 13 13.17 -3.89 -22.39
CA THR A 13 12.57 -2.81 -21.61
C THR A 13 11.52 -3.37 -20.65
N VAL A 14 11.06 -2.55 -19.72
CA VAL A 14 10.02 -2.92 -18.75
C VAL A 14 8.94 -1.85 -18.74
N GLU A 15 7.71 -2.23 -19.12
CA GLU A 15 6.51 -1.40 -19.03
C GLU A 15 5.93 -1.47 -17.60
N PHE A 16 5.20 -0.42 -17.20
CA PHE A 16 4.57 -0.32 -15.87
C PHE A 16 3.52 -1.43 -15.63
N PRO A 17 3.42 -1.98 -14.43
CA PRO A 17 4.28 -1.79 -13.25
C PRO A 17 5.61 -2.57 -13.32
N ASN A 18 5.64 -3.71 -13.94
CA ASN A 18 6.81 -4.51 -14.28
C ASN A 18 6.41 -5.60 -15.28
N LYS A 19 6.19 -5.19 -16.53
CA LYS A 19 5.95 -6.07 -17.67
C LYS A 19 7.17 -6.01 -18.57
N GLY A 20 8.12 -6.93 -18.36
CA GLY A 20 9.32 -7.00 -19.20
C GLY A 20 8.98 -7.41 -20.61
N ILE A 21 9.48 -6.65 -21.55
CA ILE A 21 9.39 -6.96 -22.97
C ILE A 21 10.61 -7.81 -23.32
N VAL A 22 10.35 -9.10 -23.54
CA VAL A 22 11.38 -10.07 -23.89
C VAL A 22 11.37 -10.29 -25.40
N MET A 23 12.54 -10.18 -26.01
CA MET A 23 12.76 -10.55 -27.41
C MET A 23 13.49 -11.88 -27.44
N THR A 24 12.88 -12.89 -28.07
CA THR A 24 13.52 -14.18 -28.29
C THR A 24 14.56 -14.12 -29.40
N ASP A 25 15.39 -15.13 -29.51
CA ASP A 25 16.40 -15.20 -30.56
C ASP A 25 15.75 -15.29 -31.96
N GLU A 26 14.51 -15.77 -32.07
CA GLU A 26 13.69 -15.79 -33.29
C GLU A 26 12.96 -14.47 -33.58
N GLY A 27 13.16 -13.43 -32.75
CA GLY A 27 12.53 -12.11 -32.93
C GLY A 27 11.09 -12.02 -32.44
N GLU A 28 10.58 -13.00 -31.69
CA GLU A 28 9.22 -12.95 -31.11
C GLU A 28 9.20 -12.11 -29.83
N ARG A 29 8.17 -11.25 -29.70
CA ARG A 29 7.95 -10.40 -28.52
C ARG A 29 7.05 -11.09 -27.52
N VAL A 30 7.54 -11.23 -26.27
CA VAL A 30 6.80 -11.84 -25.14
C VAL A 30 6.82 -10.93 -23.92
N ILE A 31 5.70 -10.83 -23.22
CA ILE A 31 5.61 -10.08 -21.95
C ILE A 31 5.89 -11.03 -20.80
N VAL A 32 6.95 -10.79 -20.02
CA VAL A 32 7.32 -11.57 -18.84
C VAL A 32 7.45 -10.65 -17.63
N LYS A 33 6.66 -10.90 -16.58
CA LYS A 33 6.70 -10.11 -15.34
C LYS A 33 7.90 -10.49 -14.47
N ASN A 34 8.25 -9.61 -13.52
CA ASN A 34 9.33 -9.78 -12.54
C ASN A 34 10.71 -9.90 -13.19
N THR A 35 10.96 -9.07 -14.18
CA THR A 35 12.22 -9.02 -14.93
C THR A 35 12.84 -7.63 -14.86
N ILE A 36 14.11 -7.54 -15.23
CA ILE A 36 14.91 -6.31 -15.23
C ILE A 36 15.51 -6.12 -16.64
N PRO A 37 15.55 -4.89 -17.17
CA PRO A 37 16.16 -4.63 -18.47
C PRO A 37 17.62 -5.11 -18.55
N GLY A 38 17.97 -5.80 -19.62
CA GLY A 38 19.30 -6.38 -19.84
C GLY A 38 19.48 -7.80 -19.28
N GLN A 39 18.48 -8.39 -18.62
CA GLN A 39 18.51 -9.82 -18.27
C GLN A 39 18.28 -10.69 -19.51
N ARG A 40 18.88 -11.89 -19.52
CA ARG A 40 18.42 -13.03 -20.32
C ARG A 40 17.61 -13.95 -19.43
N VAL A 41 16.39 -14.27 -19.84
CA VAL A 41 15.44 -15.02 -19.00
C VAL A 41 14.88 -16.22 -19.76
N SER A 42 14.66 -17.32 -19.01
CA SER A 42 13.87 -18.47 -19.44
C SER A 42 12.44 -18.30 -18.91
N PHE A 43 11.45 -18.58 -19.74
CA PHE A 43 10.04 -18.41 -19.38
C PHE A 43 9.15 -19.46 -20.05
N ALA A 44 8.02 -19.78 -19.41
CA ALA A 44 6.97 -20.62 -20.00
C ALA A 44 5.82 -19.74 -20.50
N VAL A 45 5.43 -19.90 -21.75
CA VAL A 45 4.31 -19.18 -22.35
C VAL A 45 3.02 -19.66 -21.70
N ASN A 46 2.31 -18.77 -20.99
CA ASN A 46 1.07 -19.10 -20.28
C ASN A 46 -0.18 -18.64 -21.02
N LYS A 47 -0.07 -17.62 -21.89
CA LYS A 47 -1.18 -17.04 -22.62
C LYS A 47 -0.72 -16.52 -24.00
N VAL A 48 -1.54 -16.79 -25.01
CA VAL A 48 -1.39 -16.20 -26.35
C VAL A 48 -2.76 -15.68 -26.77
N ARG A 49 -2.87 -14.38 -27.06
CA ARG A 49 -4.12 -13.74 -27.49
C ARG A 49 -3.83 -12.62 -28.51
N LYS A 50 -4.49 -12.68 -29.66
CA LYS A 50 -4.36 -11.67 -30.73
C LYS A 50 -2.89 -11.33 -31.08
N GLY A 51 -2.06 -12.36 -31.23
CA GLY A 51 -0.63 -12.20 -31.57
C GLY A 51 0.28 -11.71 -30.42
N LYS A 52 -0.26 -11.44 -29.24
CA LYS A 52 0.51 -11.08 -28.03
C LYS A 52 0.71 -12.33 -27.16
N ALA A 53 1.95 -12.63 -26.82
CA ALA A 53 2.32 -13.72 -25.91
C ALA A 53 2.67 -13.16 -24.53
N GLU A 54 2.20 -13.84 -23.48
CA GLU A 54 2.58 -13.59 -22.08
C GLU A 54 3.24 -14.85 -21.53
N GLY A 55 4.35 -14.68 -20.81
CA GLY A 55 5.12 -15.77 -20.20
C GLY A 55 5.25 -15.60 -18.70
N ARG A 56 5.38 -16.74 -18.00
CA ARG A 56 5.77 -16.81 -16.60
C ARG A 56 7.27 -17.03 -16.52
N LEU A 57 7.97 -16.14 -15.83
CA LEU A 57 9.41 -16.28 -15.56
C LEU A 57 9.67 -17.62 -14.87
N LEU A 58 10.62 -18.40 -15.40
CA LEU A 58 11.13 -19.63 -14.79
C LEU A 58 12.43 -19.35 -14.07
N GLU A 59 13.40 -18.74 -14.79
CA GLU A 59 14.68 -18.39 -14.19
C GLU A 59 15.35 -17.21 -14.93
N THR A 60 16.27 -16.54 -14.26
CA THR A 60 17.18 -15.55 -14.86
C THR A 60 18.46 -16.28 -15.29
N VAL A 61 18.57 -16.58 -16.59
CA VAL A 61 19.71 -17.29 -17.20
C VAL A 61 20.98 -16.44 -17.10
N LYS A 62 20.85 -15.13 -17.31
CA LYS A 62 21.96 -14.17 -17.18
C LYS A 62 21.44 -12.87 -16.56
N LYS A 63 22.10 -12.45 -15.49
CA LYS A 63 21.80 -11.15 -14.85
C LYS A 63 22.09 -9.99 -15.76
N SER A 64 21.38 -8.89 -15.57
CA SER A 64 21.71 -7.61 -16.20
C SER A 64 23.07 -7.11 -15.69
N PRO A 65 23.89 -6.49 -16.54
CA PRO A 65 25.14 -5.83 -16.12
C PRO A 65 24.93 -4.73 -15.06
N ARG A 66 23.70 -4.25 -14.93
CA ARG A 66 23.34 -3.21 -13.95
C ARG A 66 22.99 -3.77 -12.57
N GLU A 67 22.80 -5.08 -12.43
CA GLU A 67 22.43 -5.69 -11.17
C GLU A 67 23.61 -5.82 -10.21
N THR A 68 23.34 -5.57 -8.94
CA THR A 68 24.27 -5.77 -7.83
C THR A 68 23.91 -7.05 -7.06
N ALA A 69 24.86 -7.58 -6.30
CA ALA A 69 24.64 -8.71 -5.42
C ALA A 69 24.12 -8.29 -4.03
N ASP A 70 24.11 -7.00 -3.72
CA ASP A 70 23.72 -6.47 -2.41
C ASP A 70 22.19 -6.41 -2.28
N THR A 71 21.59 -7.55 -1.97
CA THR A 71 20.16 -7.70 -1.74
C THR A 71 19.91 -8.40 -0.40
N CYS A 72 18.68 -8.30 0.14
CA CYS A 72 18.30 -9.14 1.27
C CYS A 72 18.29 -10.62 0.84
N ARG A 73 18.51 -11.54 1.79
CA ARG A 73 18.59 -12.98 1.48
C ARG A 73 17.28 -13.55 0.90
N HIS A 74 16.15 -12.86 1.10
CA HIS A 74 14.84 -13.30 0.60
C HIS A 74 14.47 -12.71 -0.76
N PHE A 75 15.36 -11.88 -1.34
CA PHE A 75 15.12 -11.27 -2.65
C PHE A 75 14.94 -12.37 -3.73
N GLY A 76 13.91 -12.22 -4.55
CA GLY A 76 13.54 -13.23 -5.56
C GLY A 76 12.56 -14.30 -5.05
N GLN A 77 12.57 -14.63 -3.76
CA GLN A 77 11.59 -15.54 -3.13
C GLN A 77 10.40 -14.78 -2.56
N CYS A 78 10.65 -13.74 -1.76
CA CYS A 78 9.63 -12.84 -1.23
C CYS A 78 8.99 -12.01 -2.34
N GLY A 79 7.66 -11.83 -2.29
CA GLY A 79 6.90 -11.04 -3.26
C GLY A 79 7.03 -9.52 -3.12
N GLY A 80 7.71 -9.02 -2.08
CA GLY A 80 7.71 -7.58 -1.74
C GLY A 80 8.52 -6.70 -2.68
N CYS A 81 9.80 -7.00 -2.90
CA CYS A 81 10.72 -6.17 -3.69
C CYS A 81 10.93 -6.72 -5.10
N THR A 82 11.01 -5.83 -6.10
CA THR A 82 11.26 -6.20 -7.50
C THR A 82 12.59 -5.64 -8.02
N TYR A 83 13.00 -4.47 -7.54
CA TYR A 83 14.17 -3.75 -8.06
C TYR A 83 15.35 -3.70 -7.10
N GLN A 84 15.34 -4.44 -6.00
CA GLN A 84 16.40 -4.38 -4.98
C GLN A 84 17.80 -4.73 -5.51
N SER A 85 17.90 -5.53 -6.58
CA SER A 85 19.18 -5.84 -7.24
C SER A 85 19.71 -4.70 -8.12
N LEU A 86 18.95 -3.61 -8.31
CA LEU A 86 19.41 -2.46 -9.08
C LEU A 86 19.93 -1.35 -8.16
N PRO A 87 20.99 -0.63 -8.54
CA PRO A 87 21.35 0.65 -7.94
C PRO A 87 20.13 1.59 -7.91
N TYR A 88 20.01 2.40 -6.85
CA TYR A 88 18.83 3.21 -6.63
C TYR A 88 18.55 4.17 -7.81
N GLU A 89 19.58 4.79 -8.37
CA GLU A 89 19.47 5.66 -9.54
C GLU A 89 18.87 4.96 -10.78
N GLU A 90 19.18 3.68 -10.97
CA GLU A 90 18.61 2.89 -12.05
C GLU A 90 17.12 2.57 -11.80
N GLN A 91 16.73 2.35 -10.53
CA GLN A 91 15.32 2.19 -10.16
C GLN A 91 14.53 3.47 -10.49
N LEU A 92 15.06 4.64 -10.14
CA LEU A 92 14.44 5.94 -10.42
C LEU A 92 14.28 6.17 -11.91
N LYS A 93 15.31 5.92 -12.73
CA LYS A 93 15.25 6.04 -14.19
C LYS A 93 14.17 5.17 -14.81
N ILE A 94 14.02 3.91 -14.35
CA ILE A 94 12.97 3.02 -14.82
C ILE A 94 11.60 3.60 -14.51
N LYS A 95 11.36 4.01 -13.25
CA LYS A 95 10.09 4.57 -12.81
C LYS A 95 9.73 5.86 -13.56
N GLU A 96 10.68 6.79 -13.65
CA GLU A 96 10.48 8.05 -14.37
C GLU A 96 10.16 7.81 -15.85
N THR A 97 10.94 6.98 -16.54
CA THR A 97 10.74 6.66 -17.96
C THR A 97 9.36 6.03 -18.20
N GLN A 98 8.93 5.12 -17.32
CA GLN A 98 7.62 4.47 -17.43
C GLN A 98 6.48 5.50 -17.29
N VAL A 99 6.54 6.36 -16.27
CA VAL A 99 5.51 7.38 -16.06
C VAL A 99 5.50 8.39 -17.17
N ARG A 100 6.67 8.92 -17.55
CA ARG A 100 6.83 9.88 -18.64
C ARG A 100 6.17 9.37 -19.92
N GLY A 101 6.47 8.15 -20.34
CA GLY A 101 5.89 7.58 -21.57
C GLY A 101 4.36 7.41 -21.51
N MET A 102 3.80 7.11 -20.34
CA MET A 102 2.33 7.03 -20.15
C MET A 102 1.67 8.41 -20.21
N ILE A 103 2.29 9.42 -19.58
CA ILE A 103 1.79 10.80 -19.59
C ILE A 103 1.90 11.41 -20.99
N GLU A 104 3.03 11.23 -21.66
CA GLU A 104 3.22 11.67 -23.06
C GLU A 104 2.17 11.05 -23.99
N GLN A 105 1.87 9.76 -23.83
CA GLN A 105 0.83 9.10 -24.61
C GLN A 105 -0.55 9.66 -24.34
N ALA A 106 -0.89 9.98 -23.09
CA ALA A 106 -2.20 10.51 -22.69
C ALA A 106 -2.38 11.98 -23.12
N ILE A 107 -1.32 12.80 -23.05
CA ILE A 107 -1.38 14.22 -23.40
C ILE A 107 -1.28 14.41 -24.92
N GLY A 108 -0.43 13.63 -25.61
CA GLY A 108 -0.13 13.82 -27.03
C GLY A 108 0.29 15.27 -27.31
N ASP A 109 -0.28 15.87 -28.35
CA ASP A 109 -0.05 17.25 -28.74
C ASP A 109 -1.03 18.26 -28.11
N ALA A 110 -1.82 17.85 -27.10
CA ALA A 110 -2.90 18.68 -26.53
C ALA A 110 -2.39 19.91 -25.78
N CYS A 111 -1.25 19.82 -25.11
CA CYS A 111 -0.58 20.95 -24.43
C CYS A 111 0.91 20.68 -24.23
N ALA A 112 1.69 21.77 -24.16
CA ALA A 112 3.04 21.71 -23.63
C ALA A 112 2.99 21.66 -22.10
N TYR A 113 3.85 20.86 -21.48
CA TYR A 113 3.95 20.71 -20.03
C TYR A 113 5.39 20.48 -19.60
N GLU A 114 5.67 20.75 -18.33
CA GLU A 114 6.97 20.50 -17.74
C GLU A 114 6.96 19.16 -16.99
N PHE A 115 7.83 18.23 -17.39
CA PHE A 115 8.07 17.00 -16.64
C PHE A 115 9.36 17.12 -15.84
N LEU A 116 9.22 17.31 -14.53
CA LEU A 116 10.33 17.49 -13.61
C LEU A 116 11.01 16.16 -13.26
N PRO A 117 12.31 16.18 -12.92
CA PRO A 117 13.02 14.98 -12.45
C PRO A 117 12.34 14.33 -11.27
N ILE A 118 12.39 13.00 -11.19
CA ILE A 118 11.81 12.25 -10.08
C ILE A 118 12.46 12.63 -8.75
N ARG A 119 11.64 12.84 -7.71
CA ARG A 119 12.13 13.06 -6.34
C ARG A 119 12.45 11.75 -5.66
N HIS A 120 13.59 11.74 -5.00
CA HIS A 120 14.11 10.59 -4.25
C HIS A 120 13.37 10.38 -2.94
N SER A 121 13.28 9.13 -2.48
CA SER A 121 12.98 8.85 -1.07
C SER A 121 14.18 9.25 -0.21
N PRO A 122 13.97 9.91 0.95
CA PRO A 122 15.07 10.25 1.86
C PRO A 122 15.78 9.01 2.43
N ARG A 123 15.08 7.87 2.47
CA ARG A 123 15.65 6.56 2.84
C ARG A 123 15.29 5.53 1.80
N VAL A 124 16.27 4.72 1.39
CA VAL A 124 16.10 3.61 0.44
C VAL A 124 15.86 2.29 1.15
N LEU A 125 16.37 2.17 2.37
CA LEU A 125 16.23 1.02 3.27
C LEU A 125 15.60 1.50 4.58
N ALA A 126 15.00 0.58 5.34
CA ALA A 126 14.35 0.87 6.63
C ALA A 126 13.39 2.08 6.59
N TYR A 127 12.72 2.27 5.46
CA TYR A 127 11.81 3.40 5.25
C TYR A 127 10.36 3.09 5.64
N ARG A 128 10.00 1.78 5.65
CA ARG A 128 8.61 1.36 5.80
C ARG A 128 8.18 1.37 7.26
N ASN A 129 7.13 2.11 7.55
CA ASN A 129 6.59 2.34 8.90
C ASN A 129 5.40 1.45 9.27
N LYS A 130 4.91 0.61 8.34
CA LYS A 130 3.81 -0.34 8.55
C LYS A 130 4.10 -1.64 7.79
N MET A 131 4.02 -2.76 8.49
CA MET A 131 4.01 -4.09 7.88
C MET A 131 2.87 -4.93 8.43
N GLU A 132 2.27 -5.67 7.54
CA GLU A 132 1.28 -6.69 7.83
C GLU A 132 1.88 -8.02 7.38
N PHE A 133 2.38 -8.79 8.35
CA PHE A 133 2.95 -10.09 8.10
C PHE A 133 1.85 -11.15 8.18
N SER A 134 1.86 -12.11 7.29
CA SER A 134 0.90 -13.22 7.28
C SER A 134 1.47 -14.44 7.98
N PHE A 135 0.65 -15.11 8.79
CA PHE A 135 0.93 -16.47 9.22
C PHE A 135 0.58 -17.47 8.12
N GLY A 136 1.31 -18.56 8.07
CA GLY A 136 1.12 -19.63 7.09
C GLY A 136 2.15 -20.73 7.27
N ASP A 137 2.38 -21.50 6.22
CA ASP A 137 3.46 -22.47 6.16
C ASP A 137 4.52 -22.06 5.10
N GLU A 138 5.76 -22.51 5.29
CA GLU A 138 6.84 -22.22 4.34
C GLU A 138 6.64 -22.96 3.01
N TYR A 139 6.03 -24.12 3.08
CA TYR A 139 5.59 -24.99 2.00
C TYR A 139 4.44 -25.85 2.52
N LYS A 140 3.63 -26.40 1.62
CA LYS A 140 2.46 -27.21 1.99
C LYS A 140 2.75 -28.20 3.10
N ASP A 141 1.98 -28.12 4.18
CA ASP A 141 2.10 -28.94 5.40
C ASP A 141 3.49 -28.80 6.09
N GLY A 142 4.18 -27.67 5.87
CA GLY A 142 5.47 -27.33 6.46
C GLY A 142 5.36 -26.67 7.83
N PRO A 143 6.50 -26.19 8.39
CA PRO A 143 6.50 -25.50 9.69
C PRO A 143 5.75 -24.16 9.62
N LEU A 144 5.22 -23.74 10.77
CA LEU A 144 4.61 -22.40 10.90
C LEU A 144 5.61 -21.34 10.47
N ALA A 145 5.18 -20.45 9.60
CA ALA A 145 5.93 -19.30 9.11
C ALA A 145 5.16 -18.01 9.43
N LEU A 146 5.90 -16.91 9.60
CA LEU A 146 5.36 -15.57 9.71
C LEU A 146 6.17 -14.64 8.83
N GLY A 147 5.54 -13.96 7.89
CA GLY A 147 6.29 -13.12 6.95
C GLY A 147 5.47 -12.66 5.76
N MET A 148 6.06 -12.74 4.59
CA MET A 148 5.48 -12.27 3.34
C MET A 148 5.17 -13.42 2.39
N HIS A 149 4.14 -13.25 1.56
CA HIS A 149 3.83 -14.23 0.52
C HIS A 149 5.02 -14.48 -0.40
N LYS A 150 5.26 -15.73 -0.69
CA LYS A 150 6.26 -16.16 -1.67
C LYS A 150 5.85 -15.70 -3.07
N ARG A 151 6.80 -15.23 -3.83
CA ARG A 151 6.58 -14.77 -5.20
C ARG A 151 5.97 -15.87 -6.06
N GLY A 152 4.79 -15.59 -6.61
CA GLY A 152 4.07 -16.55 -7.47
C GLY A 152 3.30 -17.64 -6.72
N SER A 153 3.29 -17.63 -5.39
CA SER A 153 2.42 -18.45 -4.54
C SER A 153 1.45 -17.59 -3.74
N PHE A 154 0.22 -18.07 -3.55
CA PHE A 154 -0.77 -17.44 -2.67
C PHE A 154 -0.78 -18.04 -1.27
N TYR A 155 -0.11 -19.17 -1.07
CA TYR A 155 -0.19 -19.97 0.15
C TYR A 155 1.13 -19.95 0.93
N ASP A 156 2.26 -20.14 0.25
CA ASP A 156 3.55 -20.23 0.92
C ASP A 156 3.98 -18.87 1.49
N ILE A 157 4.47 -18.89 2.73
CA ILE A 157 4.97 -17.72 3.44
C ILE A 157 6.51 -17.81 3.55
N VAL A 158 7.17 -16.72 3.23
CA VAL A 158 8.62 -16.55 3.45
C VAL A 158 8.82 -15.79 4.74
N THR A 159 9.47 -16.39 5.73
CA THR A 159 9.88 -15.71 6.96
C THR A 159 10.96 -14.68 6.64
N VAL A 160 10.63 -13.40 6.75
CA VAL A 160 11.46 -12.29 6.25
C VAL A 160 12.36 -11.68 7.33
N GLU A 161 13.16 -12.51 7.98
CA GLU A 161 14.06 -12.13 9.08
C GLU A 161 15.15 -11.11 8.69
N ASP A 162 15.48 -11.00 7.39
CA ASP A 162 16.45 -10.04 6.83
C ASP A 162 15.77 -9.00 5.92
N CYS A 163 14.52 -8.66 6.17
CA CYS A 163 13.82 -7.65 5.38
C CYS A 163 14.49 -6.28 5.53
N ARG A 164 15.02 -5.74 4.42
CA ARG A 164 15.78 -4.47 4.45
C ARG A 164 14.92 -3.22 4.30
N ILE A 165 13.67 -3.33 3.89
CA ILE A 165 12.77 -2.16 3.78
C ILE A 165 12.15 -1.74 5.11
N VAL A 166 12.25 -2.59 6.15
CA VAL A 166 11.90 -2.29 7.55
C VAL A 166 13.15 -2.26 8.43
N ASP A 167 13.05 -1.59 9.57
CA ASP A 167 14.15 -1.53 10.54
C ASP A 167 14.27 -2.80 11.41
N GLY A 168 15.22 -2.76 12.39
CA GLY A 168 15.51 -3.87 13.29
C GLY A 168 14.34 -4.28 14.15
N ASP A 169 13.54 -3.33 14.63
CA ASP A 169 12.44 -3.59 15.56
C ASP A 169 11.34 -4.46 14.92
N PHE A 170 11.01 -4.20 13.65
CA PHE A 170 10.06 -5.04 12.91
C PHE A 170 10.51 -6.50 12.84
N ARG A 171 11.81 -6.71 12.56
CA ARG A 171 12.40 -8.04 12.45
C ARG A 171 12.45 -8.73 13.81
N ALA A 172 12.81 -8.02 14.85
CA ALA A 172 12.84 -8.55 16.22
C ALA A 172 11.44 -8.97 16.69
N ILE A 173 10.44 -8.12 16.49
CA ILE A 173 9.04 -8.41 16.84
C ILE A 173 8.51 -9.62 16.04
N LEU A 174 8.78 -9.67 14.72
CA LEU A 174 8.38 -10.78 13.86
C LEU A 174 8.97 -12.11 14.36
N MET A 175 10.28 -12.14 14.61
CA MET A 175 10.98 -13.36 15.00
C MET A 175 10.60 -13.84 16.39
N ALA A 176 10.42 -12.93 17.35
CA ALA A 176 9.97 -13.26 18.70
C ALA A 176 8.53 -13.80 18.70
N THR A 177 7.64 -13.20 17.92
CA THR A 177 6.27 -13.66 17.74
C THR A 177 6.22 -15.06 17.12
N LEU A 178 6.98 -15.28 16.04
CA LEU A 178 7.06 -16.59 15.39
C LEU A 178 7.59 -17.66 16.31
N ALA A 179 8.69 -17.38 17.04
CA ALA A 179 9.27 -18.33 17.99
C ALA A 179 8.26 -18.71 19.09
N TYR A 180 7.60 -17.73 19.67
CA TYR A 180 6.59 -17.96 20.69
C TYR A 180 5.45 -18.89 20.22
N PHE A 181 4.81 -18.59 19.09
CA PHE A 181 3.69 -19.39 18.61
C PHE A 181 4.10 -20.77 18.07
N ARG A 182 5.35 -20.93 17.61
CA ARG A 182 5.92 -22.25 17.30
C ARG A 182 6.07 -23.12 18.56
N GLU A 183 6.58 -22.55 19.66
CA GLU A 183 6.72 -23.23 20.95
C GLU A 183 5.38 -23.62 21.55
N GLN A 184 4.35 -22.78 21.38
CA GLN A 184 2.98 -23.06 21.84
C GLN A 184 2.20 -23.99 20.91
N GLU A 185 2.77 -24.42 19.78
CA GLU A 185 2.15 -25.31 18.78
C GLU A 185 0.78 -24.78 18.28
N ILE A 186 0.68 -23.43 18.08
CA ILE A 186 -0.55 -22.79 17.63
C ILE A 186 -0.64 -22.80 16.10
N PHE A 187 -1.79 -23.20 15.55
CA PHE A 187 -2.02 -23.29 14.12
C PHE A 187 -2.47 -21.95 13.49
N PHE A 188 -2.01 -21.73 12.26
CA PHE A 188 -2.46 -20.60 11.46
C PHE A 188 -3.80 -20.89 10.79
N TYR A 189 -4.51 -19.81 10.39
CA TYR A 189 -5.73 -19.88 9.61
C TYR A 189 -5.45 -20.34 8.18
N HIS A 190 -5.99 -21.52 7.84
CA HIS A 190 -5.81 -22.10 6.51
C HIS A 190 -6.89 -21.62 5.54
N ARG A 191 -6.53 -20.81 4.57
CA ARG A 191 -7.44 -20.09 3.65
C ARG A 191 -8.38 -20.98 2.83
N LEU A 192 -7.99 -22.21 2.51
CA LEU A 192 -8.85 -23.13 1.75
C LEU A 192 -9.80 -23.95 2.64
N ARG A 193 -9.41 -24.20 3.88
CA ARG A 193 -10.21 -24.94 4.85
C ARG A 193 -11.07 -24.01 5.70
N HIS A 194 -10.74 -22.71 5.71
CA HIS A 194 -11.34 -21.67 6.55
C HIS A 194 -11.30 -22.03 8.05
N THR A 195 -10.22 -22.69 8.47
CA THR A 195 -10.00 -23.14 9.84
C THR A 195 -8.62 -22.77 10.35
N GLY A 196 -8.49 -22.51 11.66
CA GLY A 196 -7.25 -22.13 12.31
C GLY A 196 -7.34 -20.78 13.02
N TYR A 197 -6.31 -20.43 13.77
CA TYR A 197 -6.34 -19.31 14.71
C TYR A 197 -5.53 -18.10 14.22
N LEU A 198 -4.21 -18.25 14.00
CA LEU A 198 -3.31 -17.14 13.66
C LEU A 198 -3.52 -16.65 12.22
N ARG A 199 -3.72 -15.36 12.03
CA ARG A 199 -3.90 -14.76 10.69
C ARG A 199 -2.77 -13.82 10.30
N HIS A 200 -2.62 -12.71 11.03
CA HIS A 200 -1.65 -11.67 10.69
C HIS A 200 -0.98 -11.10 11.93
N LEU A 201 0.19 -10.53 11.73
CA LEU A 201 0.87 -9.66 12.68
C LEU A 201 1.04 -8.30 12.03
N LEU A 202 0.35 -7.30 12.54
CA LEU A 202 0.48 -5.91 12.13
C LEU A 202 1.50 -5.21 13.05
N VAL A 203 2.52 -4.61 12.45
CA VAL A 203 3.49 -3.78 13.17
C VAL A 203 3.50 -2.41 12.54
N ARG A 204 3.41 -1.38 13.36
CA ARG A 204 3.60 0.03 12.99
C ARG A 204 4.68 0.65 13.85
N LYS A 205 5.53 1.49 13.26
CA LYS A 205 6.53 2.25 13.97
C LYS A 205 6.62 3.66 13.38
N ALA A 206 6.44 4.65 14.21
CA ALA A 206 6.69 6.04 13.85
C ALA A 206 8.17 6.28 13.56
N VAL A 207 8.46 7.02 12.50
CA VAL A 207 9.84 7.29 12.10
C VAL A 207 10.49 8.38 12.95
N LYS A 208 9.70 9.41 13.36
CA LYS A 208 10.21 10.55 14.13
C LYS A 208 10.06 10.36 15.64
N THR A 209 8.93 9.84 16.10
CA THR A 209 8.72 9.63 17.54
C THR A 209 9.30 8.31 18.05
N GLY A 210 9.55 7.34 17.16
CA GLY A 210 10.02 6.00 17.52
C GLY A 210 8.95 5.14 18.21
N GLU A 211 7.71 5.58 18.27
CA GLU A 211 6.61 4.84 18.91
C GLU A 211 6.19 3.63 18.08
N ILE A 212 5.99 2.47 18.76
CA ILE A 212 5.67 1.18 18.13
C ILE A 212 4.31 0.71 18.60
N LEU A 213 3.50 0.22 17.65
CA LEU A 213 2.23 -0.47 17.89
C LEU A 213 2.28 -1.84 17.25
N VAL A 214 1.91 -2.87 17.99
CA VAL A 214 1.87 -4.27 17.53
C VAL A 214 0.47 -4.81 17.73
N ASP A 215 -0.13 -5.41 16.69
CA ASP A 215 -1.46 -6.00 16.74
C ASP A 215 -1.42 -7.42 16.18
N LEU A 216 -1.84 -8.40 16.96
CA LEU A 216 -2.02 -9.77 16.55
C LEU A 216 -3.46 -9.98 16.08
N ILE A 217 -3.61 -10.39 14.84
CA ILE A 217 -4.90 -10.67 14.24
C ILE A 217 -5.15 -12.18 14.23
N THR A 218 -6.25 -12.62 14.82
CA THR A 218 -6.63 -14.03 14.90
C THR A 218 -8.09 -14.24 14.51
N THR A 219 -8.48 -15.49 14.35
CA THR A 219 -9.90 -15.86 14.36
C THR A 219 -10.38 -16.09 15.79
N THR A 220 -11.69 -16.32 15.97
CA THR A 220 -12.26 -16.80 17.23
C THR A 220 -12.24 -18.32 17.38
N GLN A 221 -11.65 -19.06 16.42
CA GLN A 221 -11.65 -20.51 16.37
C GLN A 221 -10.65 -21.14 17.35
N ASP A 222 -11.00 -22.33 17.90
CA ASP A 222 -10.07 -23.11 18.73
C ASP A 222 -8.91 -23.66 17.89
N TRP A 223 -7.66 -23.32 18.27
CA TRP A 223 -6.44 -23.75 17.58
C TRP A 223 -6.10 -25.24 17.74
N ARG A 224 -6.79 -25.99 18.65
CA ARG A 224 -6.51 -27.38 18.96
C ARG A 224 -7.34 -28.38 18.13
N ASN A 225 -8.47 -27.95 17.57
CA ASN A 225 -9.44 -28.85 16.93
C ASN A 225 -9.30 -28.97 15.40
N VAL A 226 -8.27 -28.42 14.81
CA VAL A 226 -8.17 -28.29 13.35
C VAL A 226 -7.75 -29.57 12.62
N GLN A 227 -7.21 -30.59 13.34
CA GLN A 227 -6.61 -31.75 12.68
C GLN A 227 -7.43 -33.05 12.72
N GLU A 228 -8.46 -33.21 13.57
CA GLU A 228 -8.95 -34.56 13.87
C GLU A 228 -10.39 -34.90 13.52
N GLN A 229 -11.23 -33.98 13.04
CA GLN A 229 -12.61 -34.33 12.73
C GLN A 229 -13.02 -33.88 11.33
N GLU A 230 -13.34 -34.85 10.45
CA GLU A 230 -14.22 -34.53 9.33
C GLU A 230 -15.54 -33.99 9.88
N PRO A 231 -15.95 -32.75 9.50
CA PRO A 231 -17.18 -32.17 10.00
C PRO A 231 -18.37 -33.06 9.61
N ASP A 232 -19.31 -33.25 10.56
CA ASP A 232 -20.55 -33.90 10.25
C ASP A 232 -21.39 -33.10 9.23
N GLU A 233 -22.45 -33.69 8.69
CA GLU A 233 -23.30 -33.05 7.66
C GLU A 233 -23.92 -31.73 8.17
N ARG A 234 -24.23 -31.62 9.44
CA ARG A 234 -24.79 -30.41 10.04
C ARG A 234 -23.75 -29.30 10.12
N ALA A 235 -22.53 -29.62 10.55
CA ALA A 235 -21.40 -28.69 10.55
C ALA A 235 -21.02 -28.22 9.14
N LYS A 236 -21.10 -29.10 8.13
CA LYS A 236 -20.90 -28.74 6.70
C LYS A 236 -21.96 -27.75 6.21
N ILE A 237 -23.25 -27.96 6.58
CA ILE A 237 -24.32 -27.04 6.20
C ILE A 237 -24.18 -25.69 6.89
N GLU A 238 -23.83 -25.67 8.18
CA GLU A 238 -23.60 -24.45 8.95
C GLU A 238 -22.40 -23.69 8.42
N ALA A 239 -21.30 -24.39 8.13
CA ALA A 239 -20.11 -23.82 7.47
C ALA A 239 -20.46 -23.17 6.12
N ALA A 240 -21.24 -23.84 5.28
CA ALA A 240 -21.66 -23.31 3.99
C ALA A 240 -22.57 -22.08 4.11
N LEU A 241 -23.39 -22.00 5.18
CA LEU A 241 -24.20 -20.82 5.47
C LEU A 241 -23.36 -19.64 5.94
N LEU A 242 -22.37 -19.87 6.81
CA LEU A 242 -21.44 -18.86 7.30
C LEU A 242 -20.56 -18.32 6.15
N GLU A 243 -20.07 -19.20 5.27
CA GLU A 243 -19.32 -18.79 4.08
C GLU A 243 -20.15 -17.88 3.14
N LYS A 244 -21.44 -18.18 2.94
CA LYS A 244 -22.34 -17.31 2.17
C LYS A 244 -22.53 -15.93 2.82
N GLN A 245 -22.35 -15.83 4.12
CA GLN A 245 -22.39 -14.58 4.89
C GLN A 245 -21.00 -13.91 4.97
N GLY A 246 -19.98 -14.50 4.35
CA GLY A 246 -18.59 -13.99 4.39
C GLY A 246 -17.91 -14.20 5.75
N ARG A 247 -18.36 -15.17 6.55
CA ARG A 247 -17.84 -15.54 7.88
C ARG A 247 -17.16 -16.90 7.83
N CYS A 248 -16.11 -17.08 8.66
CA CYS A 248 -15.45 -18.38 8.79
C CYS A 248 -16.37 -19.39 9.46
N PRO A 249 -16.41 -20.66 9.00
CA PRO A 249 -17.09 -21.73 9.70
C PRO A 249 -16.37 -22.01 11.03
N HIS A 250 -17.14 -22.10 12.12
CA HIS A 250 -16.59 -22.33 13.46
C HIS A 250 -16.15 -23.78 13.64
N ALA A 251 -14.86 -23.98 13.87
CA ALA A 251 -14.27 -25.25 14.33
C ALA A 251 -14.35 -25.42 15.88
N GLY A 252 -15.29 -24.76 16.54
CA GLY A 252 -15.34 -24.54 17.98
C GLY A 252 -14.77 -23.19 18.36
N THR A 253 -15.28 -22.58 19.42
CA THR A 253 -14.80 -21.29 19.94
C THR A 253 -13.59 -21.51 20.84
N VAL A 254 -12.58 -20.68 20.74
CA VAL A 254 -11.43 -20.69 21.64
C VAL A 254 -11.87 -20.51 23.08
N ASN A 255 -11.24 -21.24 24.01
CA ASN A 255 -11.48 -21.07 25.45
C ASN A 255 -10.86 -19.73 25.89
N GLU A 256 -11.69 -18.80 26.36
CA GLU A 256 -11.27 -17.43 26.72
C GLU A 256 -10.13 -17.38 27.74
N GLU A 257 -10.16 -18.24 28.79
CA GLU A 257 -9.10 -18.23 29.81
C GLU A 257 -7.75 -18.68 29.24
N LYS A 258 -7.76 -19.69 28.34
CA LYS A 258 -6.55 -20.15 27.66
C LYS A 258 -6.05 -19.14 26.64
N GLU A 259 -6.97 -18.46 25.93
CA GLU A 259 -6.61 -17.37 25.03
C GLU A 259 -5.94 -16.23 25.80
N LYS A 260 -6.50 -15.81 26.93
CA LYS A 260 -5.88 -14.79 27.80
C LYS A 260 -4.48 -15.18 28.27
N GLN A 261 -4.29 -16.43 28.69
CA GLN A 261 -2.97 -16.91 29.11
C GLN A 261 -1.96 -16.92 27.95
N LEU A 262 -2.38 -17.38 26.77
CA LEU A 262 -1.58 -17.39 25.56
C LEU A 262 -1.16 -15.96 25.16
N LEU A 263 -2.13 -15.04 25.11
CA LEU A 263 -1.89 -13.65 24.73
C LEU A 263 -1.05 -12.89 25.78
N ALA A 264 -1.24 -13.19 27.06
CA ALA A 264 -0.41 -12.63 28.12
C ALA A 264 1.06 -13.06 27.99
N GLY A 265 1.32 -14.34 27.73
CA GLY A 265 2.68 -14.83 27.47
C GLY A 265 3.32 -14.20 26.23
N TRP A 266 2.56 -14.06 25.12
CA TRP A 266 3.05 -13.37 23.93
C TRP A 266 3.38 -11.90 24.20
N LYS A 267 2.49 -11.17 24.87
CA LYS A 267 2.71 -9.79 25.29
C LYS A 267 4.02 -9.67 26.11
N ASP A 268 4.22 -10.57 27.10
CA ASP A 268 5.41 -10.53 27.97
C ASP A 268 6.70 -10.78 27.18
N VAL A 269 6.67 -11.64 26.16
CA VAL A 269 7.77 -11.83 25.19
C VAL A 269 8.08 -10.52 24.47
N LEU A 270 7.07 -9.80 23.97
CA LEU A 270 7.27 -8.53 23.29
C LEU A 270 7.84 -7.43 24.20
N LEU A 271 7.35 -7.36 25.44
CA LEU A 271 7.81 -6.41 26.45
C LEU A 271 9.27 -6.66 26.89
N ALA A 272 9.77 -7.88 26.75
CA ALA A 272 11.14 -8.26 27.07
C ALA A 272 12.15 -7.95 25.94
N LEU A 273 11.66 -7.55 24.74
CA LEU A 273 12.54 -7.24 23.62
C LEU A 273 13.32 -5.94 23.86
N SER A 274 14.61 -5.96 23.47
CA SER A 274 15.40 -4.74 23.37
C SER A 274 15.17 -4.10 22.01
N LEU A 275 14.28 -3.12 21.96
CA LEU A 275 13.92 -2.37 20.75
C LEU A 275 14.57 -1.00 20.75
N GLU A 276 14.85 -0.45 19.55
CA GLU A 276 15.31 0.95 19.41
C GLU A 276 14.16 1.92 19.70
N GLY A 277 12.94 1.58 19.24
CA GLY A 277 11.73 2.35 19.50
C GLY A 277 11.07 2.00 20.83
N THR A 278 9.98 2.71 21.14
CA THR A 278 9.20 2.50 22.36
C THR A 278 7.89 1.80 22.05
N LEU A 279 7.68 0.61 22.58
CA LEU A 279 6.41 -0.12 22.47
C LEU A 279 5.31 0.64 23.23
N LYS A 280 4.35 1.22 22.51
CA LYS A 280 3.22 2.00 23.05
C LYS A 280 1.98 1.16 23.24
N GLY A 281 1.78 0.16 22.41
CA GLY A 281 0.64 -0.72 22.51
C GLY A 281 0.91 -2.11 21.95
N VAL A 282 0.31 -3.11 22.63
CA VAL A 282 0.18 -4.47 22.15
C VAL A 282 -1.30 -4.79 22.13
N LEU A 283 -1.81 -5.16 20.97
CA LEU A 283 -3.22 -5.33 20.68
C LEU A 283 -3.51 -6.76 20.22
N HIS A 284 -4.74 -7.17 20.39
CA HIS A 284 -5.30 -8.38 19.82
C HIS A 284 -6.61 -8.06 19.10
N THR A 285 -6.67 -8.33 17.81
CA THR A 285 -7.83 -8.08 16.96
C THR A 285 -8.43 -9.38 16.46
N LYS A 286 -9.74 -9.53 16.60
CA LYS A 286 -10.51 -10.66 16.07
C LYS A 286 -10.93 -10.36 14.62
N ASN A 287 -10.79 -11.37 13.75
CA ASN A 287 -11.14 -11.30 12.34
C ASN A 287 -11.59 -12.67 11.83
N ASP A 288 -12.90 -12.89 11.78
CA ASP A 288 -13.52 -14.11 11.27
C ASP A 288 -13.96 -14.03 9.80
N SER A 289 -13.52 -12.98 9.06
CA SER A 289 -13.84 -12.86 7.64
C SER A 289 -13.17 -13.96 6.82
N VAL A 290 -13.85 -14.50 5.82
CA VAL A 290 -13.30 -15.49 4.87
C VAL A 290 -12.21 -14.86 4.00
N ALA A 291 -12.36 -13.57 3.69
CA ALA A 291 -11.40 -12.84 2.86
C ALA A 291 -10.05 -12.68 3.57
N ASP A 292 -8.98 -12.72 2.77
CA ASP A 292 -7.63 -12.47 3.23
C ASP A 292 -7.36 -10.96 3.35
N VAL A 293 -8.08 -10.35 4.27
CA VAL A 293 -7.97 -8.93 4.61
C VAL A 293 -7.97 -8.78 6.13
N VAL A 294 -7.24 -7.82 6.64
CA VAL A 294 -7.35 -7.43 8.04
C VAL A 294 -8.62 -6.62 8.20
N LYS A 295 -9.59 -7.19 8.93
CA LYS A 295 -10.85 -6.55 9.30
C LYS A 295 -10.96 -6.52 10.81
N ASN A 296 -11.29 -5.36 11.34
CA ASN A 296 -11.52 -5.19 12.76
C ASN A 296 -12.95 -5.67 13.11
N GLU A 297 -13.06 -6.81 13.79
CA GLU A 297 -14.32 -7.33 14.35
C GLU A 297 -14.29 -7.30 15.88
N GLY A 298 -13.35 -6.57 16.47
CA GLY A 298 -13.16 -6.34 17.89
C GLY A 298 -11.68 -6.37 18.25
N THR A 299 -11.19 -5.28 18.85
CA THR A 299 -9.79 -5.12 19.29
C THR A 299 -9.74 -4.99 20.80
N GLU A 300 -8.87 -5.77 21.44
CA GLU A 300 -8.52 -5.70 22.85
C GLU A 300 -7.12 -5.12 23.02
N VAL A 301 -6.96 -4.22 23.98
CA VAL A 301 -5.65 -3.66 24.37
C VAL A 301 -5.03 -4.55 25.43
N LEU A 302 -3.98 -5.29 25.07
CA LEU A 302 -3.25 -6.16 26.00
C LEU A 302 -2.20 -5.38 26.82
N PHE A 303 -1.69 -4.27 26.25
CA PHE A 303 -0.75 -3.39 26.90
C PHE A 303 -0.82 -1.99 26.29
N GLY A 304 -0.70 -0.96 27.14
CA GLY A 304 -0.55 0.44 26.73
C GLY A 304 -1.81 1.04 26.11
N GLN A 305 -1.73 1.46 24.87
CA GLN A 305 -2.79 2.16 24.14
C GLN A 305 -2.95 1.63 22.71
N ASP A 306 -4.07 1.95 22.06
CA ASP A 306 -4.41 1.53 20.69
C ASP A 306 -4.04 2.54 19.60
N TYR A 307 -3.19 3.48 19.92
CA TYR A 307 -2.68 4.48 18.98
C TYR A 307 -1.20 4.80 19.27
N PHE A 308 -0.57 5.48 18.32
CA PHE A 308 0.76 6.07 18.45
C PHE A 308 0.81 7.41 17.71
N TYR A 309 1.83 8.20 17.96
CA TYR A 309 2.03 9.48 17.29
C TYR A 309 3.16 9.42 16.27
N GLU A 310 2.91 10.00 15.11
CA GLU A 310 3.93 10.29 14.08
C GLU A 310 3.94 11.78 13.78
N GLU A 311 5.07 12.28 13.28
CA GLU A 311 5.21 13.67 12.87
C GLU A 311 5.51 13.78 11.37
N LEU A 312 4.76 14.60 10.65
CA LEU A 312 4.99 14.96 9.25
C LEU A 312 5.00 16.48 9.09
N LEU A 313 6.09 17.02 8.51
CA LEU A 313 6.23 18.45 8.20
C LEU A 313 5.90 19.37 9.39
N GLY A 314 6.24 18.94 10.61
CA GLY A 314 6.00 19.68 11.84
C GLY A 314 4.60 19.51 12.45
N LEU A 315 3.72 18.75 11.82
CA LEU A 315 2.40 18.40 12.35
C LEU A 315 2.43 17.02 13.00
N ARG A 316 1.68 16.87 14.07
CA ARG A 316 1.57 15.62 14.83
C ARG A 316 0.28 14.89 14.49
N PHE A 317 0.36 13.60 14.22
CA PHE A 317 -0.78 12.75 13.86
C PHE A 317 -0.91 11.60 14.85
N GLN A 318 -2.11 11.44 15.40
CA GLN A 318 -2.50 10.26 16.14
C GLN A 318 -2.96 9.19 15.14
N ILE A 319 -2.34 8.00 15.20
CA ILE A 319 -2.54 6.93 14.22
C ILE A 319 -2.99 5.67 14.94
N SER A 320 -4.16 5.15 14.57
CA SER A 320 -4.67 3.86 15.04
C SER A 320 -4.14 2.69 14.18
N PRO A 321 -4.29 1.42 14.61
CA PRO A 321 -3.80 0.25 13.86
C PRO A 321 -4.31 0.21 12.42
N PHE A 322 -5.60 0.49 12.22
CA PHE A 322 -6.30 0.30 10.95
C PHE A 322 -6.44 1.58 10.13
N SER A 323 -6.21 2.76 10.71
CA SER A 323 -6.29 4.01 9.95
C SER A 323 -5.28 4.02 8.79
N PHE A 324 -5.73 4.57 7.65
CA PHE A 324 -4.83 4.79 6.53
C PHE A 324 -3.82 5.88 6.91
N PHE A 325 -2.56 5.59 6.70
CA PHE A 325 -1.45 6.54 6.80
C PHE A 325 -0.35 6.06 5.85
N GLN A 326 0.34 6.96 5.18
CA GLN A 326 1.39 6.62 4.23
C GLN A 326 2.47 5.75 4.89
N THR A 327 2.83 4.65 4.22
CA THR A 327 3.71 3.63 4.82
C THR A 327 5.21 3.95 4.72
N ASN A 328 5.54 5.16 4.27
CA ASN A 328 6.87 5.78 4.29
C ASN A 328 6.68 7.25 4.72
N SER A 329 6.88 7.57 5.99
CA SER A 329 6.66 8.91 6.53
C SER A 329 7.54 9.96 5.86
N LEU A 330 8.85 9.68 5.70
CA LEU A 330 9.76 10.62 5.06
C LEU A 330 9.48 10.81 3.56
N GLY A 331 9.09 9.75 2.87
CA GLY A 331 8.64 9.84 1.48
C GLY A 331 7.35 10.65 1.35
N ALA A 332 6.42 10.50 2.31
CA ALA A 332 5.18 11.28 2.37
C ALA A 332 5.46 12.78 2.53
N GLU A 333 6.45 13.16 3.34
CA GLU A 333 6.89 14.56 3.44
C GLU A 333 7.34 15.11 2.08
N VAL A 334 8.09 14.32 1.30
CA VAL A 334 8.51 14.71 -0.05
C VAL A 334 7.31 14.83 -0.99
N LEU A 335 6.40 13.86 -0.98
CA LEU A 335 5.21 13.85 -1.82
C LEU A 335 4.33 15.08 -1.58
N TYR A 336 4.04 15.33 -0.34
CA TYR A 336 3.15 16.41 0.06
C TYR A 336 3.81 17.79 -0.10
N SER A 337 5.12 17.90 0.16
CA SER A 337 5.86 19.12 -0.15
C SER A 337 5.83 19.40 -1.66
N THR A 338 5.95 18.38 -2.51
CA THR A 338 5.84 18.52 -3.97
C THR A 338 4.48 19.08 -4.37
N ALA A 339 3.39 18.54 -3.81
CA ALA A 339 2.04 19.04 -4.10
C ALA A 339 1.87 20.49 -3.65
N ARG A 340 2.35 20.83 -2.44
CA ARG A 340 2.29 22.21 -1.91
C ARG A 340 3.13 23.18 -2.74
N GLU A 341 4.33 22.81 -3.13
CA GLU A 341 5.20 23.63 -3.99
C GLU A 341 4.58 23.87 -5.38
N PHE A 342 3.89 22.89 -5.93
CA PHE A 342 3.19 23.05 -7.21
C PHE A 342 2.07 24.09 -7.11
N ILE A 343 1.34 24.12 -6.00
CA ILE A 343 0.26 25.10 -5.78
C ILE A 343 0.84 26.49 -5.54
N LEU A 344 1.84 26.61 -4.67
CA LEU A 344 2.38 27.90 -4.26
C LEU A 344 3.24 28.55 -5.36
N GLY A 345 3.90 27.75 -6.22
CA GLY A 345 4.86 28.25 -7.18
C GLY A 345 5.93 29.10 -6.48
N ASP A 346 6.21 30.28 -7.02
CA ASP A 346 7.17 31.24 -6.45
C ASP A 346 6.54 32.20 -5.41
N ASN A 347 5.22 32.09 -5.16
CA ASN A 347 4.52 32.96 -4.22
C ASN A 347 4.00 32.17 -3.00
N PRO A 348 4.67 32.28 -1.84
CA PRO A 348 4.26 31.58 -0.62
C PRO A 348 2.86 31.98 -0.10
N ASP A 349 2.38 33.19 -0.44
CA ASP A 349 1.08 33.72 -0.04
C ASP A 349 -0.03 33.43 -1.05
N MET A 350 0.23 32.63 -2.08
CA MET A 350 -0.71 32.34 -3.18
C MET A 350 -2.08 31.83 -2.68
N LEU A 351 -2.09 31.12 -1.57
CA LEU A 351 -3.30 30.52 -0.97
C LEU A 351 -3.84 31.27 0.24
N ALA A 352 -3.24 32.39 0.67
CA ALA A 352 -3.58 33.05 1.93
C ALA A 352 -5.07 33.50 2.02
N ASP A 353 -5.69 33.84 0.89
CA ASP A 353 -7.11 34.21 0.77
C ASP A 353 -7.97 33.11 0.11
N LYS A 354 -7.45 31.91 -0.13
CA LYS A 354 -8.06 30.87 -0.94
C LYS A 354 -8.69 29.74 -0.11
N THR A 355 -9.75 29.18 -0.67
CA THR A 355 -10.38 27.94 -0.19
C THR A 355 -9.89 26.76 -1.05
N VAL A 356 -9.37 25.72 -0.39
CA VAL A 356 -8.87 24.49 -1.03
C VAL A 356 -9.75 23.31 -0.65
N TYR A 357 -10.13 22.49 -1.62
CA TYR A 357 -10.78 21.20 -1.36
C TYR A 357 -9.78 20.06 -1.49
N ASP A 358 -9.72 19.20 -0.48
CA ASP A 358 -8.97 17.94 -0.45
C ASP A 358 -9.98 16.79 -0.62
N LEU A 359 -10.11 16.31 -1.85
CA LEU A 359 -11.08 15.24 -2.17
C LEU A 359 -10.40 13.89 -2.07
N TYR A 360 -11.05 12.94 -1.39
CA TYR A 360 -10.50 11.67 -0.93
C TYR A 360 -9.46 11.87 0.20
N SER A 361 -9.80 12.72 1.16
CA SER A 361 -8.84 13.26 2.13
C SER A 361 -8.31 12.25 3.15
N GLY A 362 -8.89 11.05 3.26
CA GLY A 362 -8.50 10.05 4.25
C GLY A 362 -8.52 10.64 5.67
N THR A 363 -7.42 10.49 6.40
CA THR A 363 -7.23 11.08 7.74
C THR A 363 -6.84 12.57 7.70
N GLY A 364 -7.06 13.25 6.57
CA GLY A 364 -6.88 14.69 6.43
C GLY A 364 -5.44 15.17 6.42
N THR A 365 -4.48 14.33 6.07
CA THR A 365 -3.06 14.68 6.13
C THR A 365 -2.71 15.80 5.16
N ILE A 366 -3.20 15.75 3.90
CA ILE A 366 -2.95 16.79 2.89
C ILE A 366 -3.65 18.07 3.28
N ALA A 367 -4.94 18.00 3.68
CA ALA A 367 -5.69 19.15 4.14
C ALA A 367 -4.97 19.89 5.27
N GLN A 368 -4.51 19.17 6.28
CA GLN A 368 -3.82 19.76 7.43
C GLN A 368 -2.48 20.40 7.05
N MET A 369 -1.76 19.83 6.09
CA MET A 369 -0.49 20.42 5.63
C MET A 369 -0.68 21.68 4.77
N LEU A 370 -1.83 21.83 4.13
CA LEU A 370 -2.18 23.03 3.37
C LEU A 370 -2.77 24.12 4.28
N ALA A 371 -3.40 23.74 5.38
CA ALA A 371 -4.09 24.66 6.28
C ALA A 371 -3.26 25.89 6.75
N PRO A 372 -1.96 25.73 7.10
CA PRO A 372 -1.14 26.88 7.51
C PRO A 372 -0.96 27.97 6.44
N VAL A 373 -1.18 27.64 5.17
CA VAL A 373 -0.96 28.57 4.04
C VAL A 373 -2.25 28.94 3.31
N CYS A 374 -3.42 28.45 3.76
CA CYS A 374 -4.72 28.68 3.16
C CYS A 374 -5.66 29.45 4.08
N LYS A 375 -6.64 30.14 3.50
CA LYS A 375 -7.77 30.69 4.26
C LYS A 375 -8.61 29.58 4.90
N LYS A 376 -8.96 28.56 4.11
CA LYS A 376 -9.79 27.43 4.52
C LYS A 376 -9.44 26.18 3.71
N VAL A 377 -9.48 25.02 4.34
CA VAL A 377 -9.39 23.72 3.67
C VAL A 377 -10.60 22.88 4.03
N VAL A 378 -11.24 22.26 3.02
CA VAL A 378 -12.36 21.34 3.20
C VAL A 378 -11.94 19.96 2.71
N GLY A 379 -11.83 19.00 3.63
CA GLY A 379 -11.56 17.60 3.33
C GLY A 379 -12.87 16.80 3.14
N VAL A 380 -12.95 15.98 2.10
CA VAL A 380 -14.09 15.09 1.84
C VAL A 380 -13.62 13.66 1.80
N GLU A 381 -14.19 12.80 2.64
CA GLU A 381 -13.83 11.39 2.77
C GLU A 381 -15.09 10.55 3.02
N ILE A 382 -15.15 9.36 2.44
CA ILE A 382 -16.31 8.47 2.55
C ILE A 382 -16.33 7.68 3.86
N ILE A 383 -15.17 7.46 4.47
CA ILE A 383 -15.00 6.66 5.69
C ILE A 383 -15.17 7.58 6.92
N GLU A 384 -16.26 7.42 7.66
CA GLU A 384 -16.57 8.25 8.83
C GLU A 384 -15.48 8.24 9.90
N GLU A 385 -14.88 7.07 10.19
CA GLU A 385 -13.79 6.93 11.16
C GLU A 385 -12.53 7.72 10.73
N ALA A 386 -12.27 7.80 9.43
CA ALA A 386 -11.15 8.59 8.90
C ALA A 386 -11.42 10.09 9.05
N VAL A 387 -12.68 10.52 8.86
CA VAL A 387 -13.11 11.91 9.05
C VAL A 387 -12.99 12.32 10.53
N GLU A 388 -13.41 11.48 11.46
CA GLU A 388 -13.25 11.78 12.90
C GLU A 388 -11.76 11.86 13.29
N ALA A 389 -10.94 10.92 12.83
CA ALA A 389 -9.50 11.00 13.03
C ALA A 389 -8.88 12.27 12.41
N ALA A 390 -9.37 12.74 11.26
CA ALA A 390 -8.94 13.99 10.64
C ALA A 390 -9.27 15.21 11.51
N LYS A 391 -10.47 15.25 12.09
CA LYS A 391 -10.90 16.33 13.02
C LYS A 391 -10.08 16.34 14.30
N GLU A 392 -9.84 15.16 14.90
CA GLU A 392 -9.01 15.02 16.09
C GLU A 392 -7.57 15.47 15.83
N ASN A 393 -6.98 15.08 14.71
CA ASN A 393 -5.63 15.47 14.32
C ASN A 393 -5.55 16.99 14.01
N ALA A 394 -6.55 17.58 13.36
CA ALA A 394 -6.59 19.02 13.14
C ALA A 394 -6.68 19.80 14.45
N ALA A 395 -7.49 19.35 15.40
CA ALA A 395 -7.58 19.93 16.74
C ALA A 395 -6.25 19.79 17.51
N LEU A 396 -5.60 18.63 17.43
CA LEU A 396 -4.27 18.38 18.01
C LEU A 396 -3.21 19.36 17.49
N ASN A 397 -3.30 19.73 16.22
CA ASN A 397 -2.40 20.66 15.54
C ASN A 397 -2.87 22.12 15.58
N HIS A 398 -3.96 22.43 16.28
CA HIS A 398 -4.55 23.77 16.37
C HIS A 398 -4.93 24.39 15.01
N LEU A 399 -5.35 23.54 14.05
CA LEU A 399 -5.74 23.93 12.69
C LEU A 399 -7.27 24.13 12.61
N TYR A 400 -7.73 25.32 13.00
CA TYR A 400 -9.17 25.62 13.08
C TYR A 400 -9.81 26.02 11.73
N ASN A 401 -9.00 26.13 10.69
CA ASN A 401 -9.44 26.40 9.32
C ASN A 401 -9.58 25.14 8.46
N CYS A 402 -9.48 23.94 9.06
CA CYS A 402 -9.81 22.67 8.44
C CYS A 402 -11.27 22.28 8.77
N GLU A 403 -12.03 21.96 7.74
CA GLU A 403 -13.36 21.35 7.85
C GLU A 403 -13.33 19.96 7.20
N PHE A 404 -13.91 18.94 7.86
CA PHE A 404 -13.93 17.58 7.31
C PHE A 404 -15.37 17.07 7.22
N LEU A 405 -15.75 16.60 6.03
CA LEU A 405 -17.10 16.14 5.70
C LEU A 405 -17.06 14.64 5.34
N ALA A 406 -17.90 13.88 6.04
CA ALA A 406 -18.08 12.46 5.76
C ALA A 406 -19.08 12.26 4.62
N GLY A 407 -18.72 11.47 3.61
CA GLY A 407 -19.61 11.05 2.56
C GLY A 407 -18.95 10.88 1.19
N ASP A 408 -19.73 10.32 0.28
CA ASP A 408 -19.30 10.14 -1.11
C ASP A 408 -19.11 11.51 -1.77
N VAL A 409 -17.93 11.73 -2.37
CA VAL A 409 -17.58 12.96 -3.11
C VAL A 409 -18.72 13.37 -4.07
N LEU A 410 -19.36 12.40 -4.75
CA LEU A 410 -20.50 12.63 -5.65
C LEU A 410 -21.68 13.33 -4.97
N LYS A 411 -21.92 13.05 -3.70
CA LYS A 411 -23.07 13.58 -2.96
C LYS A 411 -22.70 14.86 -2.18
N VAL A 412 -21.55 14.82 -1.51
CA VAL A 412 -21.08 15.90 -0.65
C VAL A 412 -20.86 17.18 -1.46
N LEU A 413 -20.30 17.09 -2.66
CA LEU A 413 -20.11 18.24 -3.55
C LEU A 413 -21.41 18.98 -3.93
N ASP A 414 -22.60 18.35 -3.82
CA ASP A 414 -23.88 19.03 -4.04
C ASP A 414 -24.35 19.84 -2.83
N THR A 415 -23.82 19.58 -1.65
CA THR A 415 -24.25 20.18 -0.39
C THR A 415 -23.36 21.35 0.05
N ILE A 416 -22.19 21.51 -0.56
CA ILE A 416 -21.26 22.58 -0.24
C ILE A 416 -21.57 23.80 -1.10
N GLU A 417 -21.96 24.92 -0.47
CA GLU A 417 -22.31 26.18 -1.17
C GLU A 417 -21.06 26.95 -1.63
N GLU A 418 -19.98 26.89 -0.87
CA GLU A 418 -18.73 27.60 -1.16
C GLU A 418 -17.98 26.89 -2.30
N ARG A 419 -17.56 27.65 -3.31
CA ARG A 419 -16.71 27.10 -4.37
C ARG A 419 -15.24 27.16 -3.99
N PRO A 420 -14.46 26.08 -4.23
CA PRO A 420 -13.03 26.12 -3.99
C PRO A 420 -12.30 26.92 -5.08
N ASP A 421 -11.19 27.52 -4.72
CA ASP A 421 -10.22 28.10 -5.66
C ASP A 421 -9.32 27.01 -6.23
N TYR A 422 -8.99 25.99 -5.42
CA TYR A 422 -8.15 24.85 -5.77
C TYR A 422 -8.78 23.52 -5.33
N ILE A 423 -8.55 22.48 -6.09
CA ILE A 423 -8.89 21.11 -5.70
C ILE A 423 -7.63 20.27 -5.68
N VAL A 424 -7.39 19.54 -4.59
CA VAL A 424 -6.42 18.46 -4.50
C VAL A 424 -7.17 17.14 -4.60
N LEU A 425 -6.66 16.23 -5.42
CA LEU A 425 -7.22 14.93 -5.71
C LEU A 425 -6.18 13.85 -5.33
N ASP A 426 -6.49 13.01 -4.36
CA ASP A 426 -5.70 11.81 -4.01
C ASP A 426 -6.60 10.56 -4.06
N PRO A 427 -7.11 10.19 -5.24
CA PRO A 427 -8.08 9.11 -5.38
C PRO A 427 -7.46 7.74 -5.16
N PRO A 428 -8.29 6.69 -4.92
CA PRO A 428 -7.83 5.32 -4.80
C PRO A 428 -7.16 4.81 -6.10
N ARG A 429 -6.48 3.66 -6.01
CA ARG A 429 -5.71 3.06 -7.12
C ARG A 429 -6.44 2.94 -8.45
N ASP A 430 -7.77 2.82 -8.43
CA ASP A 430 -8.55 2.71 -9.66
C ASP A 430 -8.84 4.08 -10.32
N GLY A 431 -8.35 5.17 -9.72
CA GLY A 431 -8.58 6.53 -10.18
C GLY A 431 -9.96 7.05 -9.79
N ILE A 432 -10.38 8.14 -10.40
CA ILE A 432 -11.65 8.79 -10.09
C ILE A 432 -12.78 8.09 -10.83
N HIS A 433 -13.88 7.83 -10.13
CA HIS A 433 -15.08 7.29 -10.78
C HIS A 433 -15.58 8.28 -11.85
N PRO A 434 -15.96 7.84 -13.08
CA PRO A 434 -16.29 8.74 -14.19
C PRO A 434 -17.33 9.81 -13.85
N LYS A 435 -18.38 9.46 -13.10
CA LYS A 435 -19.41 10.43 -12.68
C LYS A 435 -18.86 11.46 -11.67
N ALA A 436 -17.93 11.07 -10.80
CA ALA A 436 -17.28 11.99 -9.87
C ALA A 436 -16.35 12.94 -10.62
N LEU A 437 -15.57 12.43 -11.57
CA LEU A 437 -14.68 13.23 -12.41
C LEU A 437 -15.46 14.29 -13.19
N GLU A 438 -16.58 13.92 -13.82
CA GLU A 438 -17.49 14.87 -14.50
C GLU A 438 -17.99 15.98 -13.55
N LYS A 439 -18.35 15.62 -12.33
CA LYS A 439 -18.83 16.56 -11.35
C LYS A 439 -17.74 17.53 -10.88
N ILE A 440 -16.54 17.02 -10.61
CA ILE A 440 -15.36 17.82 -10.26
C ILE A 440 -15.03 18.81 -11.39
N ILE A 441 -15.05 18.36 -12.65
CA ILE A 441 -14.84 19.19 -13.83
C ILE A 441 -15.91 20.31 -13.91
N ASN A 442 -17.18 20.00 -13.63
CA ASN A 442 -18.27 20.95 -13.67
C ASN A 442 -18.22 22.02 -12.56
N TYR A 443 -17.50 21.77 -11.47
CA TYR A 443 -17.15 22.81 -10.50
C TYR A 443 -16.40 23.96 -11.15
N GLY A 444 -15.60 23.64 -12.16
CA GLY A 444 -14.96 24.64 -13.01
C GLY A 444 -13.87 25.43 -12.32
N VAL A 445 -13.15 24.81 -11.36
CA VAL A 445 -11.98 25.43 -10.72
C VAL A 445 -10.87 25.67 -11.73
N ASP A 446 -10.11 26.74 -11.54
CA ASP A 446 -9.03 27.09 -12.45
C ASP A 446 -7.80 26.18 -12.28
N HIS A 447 -7.59 25.61 -11.08
CA HIS A 447 -6.39 24.80 -10.78
C HIS A 447 -6.73 23.53 -10.01
N MET A 448 -6.08 22.44 -10.39
CA MET A 448 -6.15 21.15 -9.70
C MET A 448 -4.78 20.54 -9.51
N ILE A 449 -4.59 19.86 -8.38
CA ILE A 449 -3.48 18.95 -8.15
C ILE A 449 -4.04 17.52 -8.17
N TYR A 450 -3.41 16.64 -8.94
CA TYR A 450 -3.73 15.22 -8.92
C TYR A 450 -2.51 14.44 -8.39
N ILE A 451 -2.69 13.75 -7.27
CA ILE A 451 -1.71 12.82 -6.70
C ILE A 451 -2.17 11.41 -7.07
N SER A 452 -1.27 10.57 -7.57
CA SER A 452 -1.64 9.23 -8.03
C SER A 452 -0.58 8.19 -7.70
N CYS A 453 -1.00 7.15 -6.98
CA CYS A 453 -0.19 5.95 -6.73
C CYS A 453 -0.18 4.95 -7.91
N LYS A 454 -0.95 5.23 -8.99
CA LYS A 454 -1.06 4.36 -10.16
C LYS A 454 -1.11 5.18 -11.44
N PRO A 455 0.03 5.44 -12.09
CA PRO A 455 0.14 6.30 -13.27
C PRO A 455 -0.81 5.95 -14.42
N THR A 456 -1.19 4.66 -14.56
CA THR A 456 -2.16 4.25 -15.61
C THR A 456 -3.57 4.77 -15.34
N SER A 457 -3.97 4.96 -14.09
CA SER A 457 -5.26 5.56 -13.74
C SER A 457 -5.22 7.07 -13.95
N LEU A 458 -4.11 7.72 -13.56
CA LEU A 458 -3.87 9.12 -13.86
C LEU A 458 -3.93 9.40 -15.36
N ALA A 459 -3.20 8.64 -16.18
CA ALA A 459 -3.19 8.82 -17.63
C ALA A 459 -4.61 8.77 -18.24
N ARG A 460 -5.44 7.80 -17.82
CA ARG A 460 -6.85 7.70 -18.25
C ARG A 460 -7.68 8.91 -17.83
N ASP A 461 -7.52 9.37 -16.58
CA ASP A 461 -8.31 10.48 -16.06
C ASP A 461 -7.86 11.81 -16.70
N LEU A 462 -6.56 11.95 -17.04
CA LEU A 462 -6.03 13.08 -17.80
C LEU A 462 -6.65 13.21 -19.19
N GLU A 463 -6.86 12.09 -19.92
CA GLU A 463 -7.52 12.13 -21.23
C GLU A 463 -8.91 12.80 -21.14
N VAL A 464 -9.67 12.50 -20.08
CA VAL A 464 -10.99 13.11 -19.84
C VAL A 464 -10.88 14.59 -19.49
N LEU A 465 -9.94 14.95 -18.60
CA LEU A 465 -9.71 16.34 -18.18
C LEU A 465 -9.26 17.22 -19.34
N LEU A 466 -8.34 16.75 -20.18
CA LEU A 466 -7.88 17.44 -21.38
C LEU A 466 -9.03 17.69 -22.38
N ALA A 467 -9.88 16.67 -22.60
CA ALA A 467 -11.05 16.79 -23.48
C ALA A 467 -12.09 17.80 -22.96
N ARG A 468 -12.00 18.17 -21.67
CA ARG A 468 -12.92 19.13 -21.01
C ARG A 468 -12.26 20.49 -20.74
N GLY A 469 -11.14 20.78 -21.41
CA GLY A 469 -10.49 22.11 -21.44
C GLY A 469 -9.50 22.35 -20.30
N TYR A 470 -9.07 21.34 -19.57
CA TYR A 470 -7.90 21.44 -18.71
C TYR A 470 -6.62 21.19 -19.52
N VAL A 471 -5.52 21.71 -19.02
CA VAL A 471 -4.16 21.44 -19.52
C VAL A 471 -3.32 20.95 -18.35
N VAL A 472 -2.31 20.16 -18.65
CA VAL A 472 -1.29 19.78 -17.68
C VAL A 472 -0.20 20.85 -17.74
N ASP A 473 0.16 21.42 -16.59
CA ASP A 473 1.23 22.41 -16.49
C ASP A 473 2.55 21.77 -16.10
N LYS A 474 2.52 20.95 -15.01
CA LYS A 474 3.70 20.28 -14.47
C LYS A 474 3.38 18.85 -14.04
N VAL A 475 4.36 17.96 -14.19
CA VAL A 475 4.31 16.58 -13.66
C VAL A 475 5.62 16.28 -12.96
N GLN A 476 5.55 15.65 -11.81
CA GLN A 476 6.71 15.14 -11.08
C GLN A 476 6.40 13.80 -10.43
N CYS A 477 7.32 12.85 -10.58
CA CYS A 477 7.27 11.60 -9.85
C CYS A 477 7.93 11.74 -8.47
N VAL A 478 7.46 10.95 -7.50
CA VAL A 478 8.06 10.81 -6.18
C VAL A 478 8.23 9.33 -5.87
N ASP A 479 9.44 8.92 -5.52
CA ASP A 479 9.69 7.54 -5.13
C ASP A 479 9.37 7.29 -3.66
N MET A 480 8.08 7.01 -3.40
CA MET A 480 7.59 6.62 -2.07
C MET A 480 8.04 5.22 -1.64
N PHE A 481 8.34 4.34 -2.62
CA PHE A 481 8.52 2.91 -2.38
C PHE A 481 9.78 2.37 -3.06
N PRO A 482 10.98 2.76 -2.58
CA PRO A 482 12.24 2.20 -3.05
C PRO A 482 12.25 0.67 -3.10
N ASN A 483 12.98 0.10 -4.04
CA ASN A 483 13.09 -1.34 -4.27
C ASN A 483 11.83 -2.03 -4.82
N THR A 484 10.73 -1.30 -4.98
CA THR A 484 9.46 -1.80 -5.53
C THR A 484 9.15 -1.18 -6.89
N VAL A 485 8.09 -1.64 -7.54
CA VAL A 485 7.61 -1.10 -8.82
C VAL A 485 6.74 0.15 -8.67
N HIS A 486 6.36 0.50 -7.45
CA HIS A 486 5.42 1.59 -7.18
C HIS A 486 6.11 2.95 -7.27
N VAL A 487 5.37 3.93 -7.72
CA VAL A 487 5.78 5.33 -7.85
C VAL A 487 4.54 6.21 -7.68
N GLU A 488 4.69 7.31 -6.94
CA GLU A 488 3.68 8.36 -6.86
C GLU A 488 3.93 9.39 -7.97
N THR A 489 2.87 10.00 -8.43
CA THR A 489 2.94 11.04 -9.47
C THR A 489 2.07 12.22 -9.07
N VAL A 490 2.64 13.41 -9.07
CA VAL A 490 1.95 14.67 -8.82
C VAL A 490 1.81 15.41 -10.14
N ALA A 491 0.60 15.81 -10.51
CA ALA A 491 0.32 16.60 -11.70
C ALA A 491 -0.42 17.90 -11.30
N LEU A 492 0.11 19.03 -11.72
CA LEU A 492 -0.55 20.34 -11.67
C LEU A 492 -1.31 20.54 -12.96
N MET A 493 -2.55 20.94 -12.86
CA MET A 493 -3.43 21.20 -13.99
C MET A 493 -4.12 22.54 -13.84
N SER A 494 -4.28 23.24 -14.97
CA SER A 494 -5.06 24.47 -15.04
C SER A 494 -6.14 24.39 -16.13
N LYS A 495 -7.19 25.21 -15.95
CA LYS A 495 -8.25 25.32 -16.94
C LYS A 495 -7.83 26.27 -18.06
N LYS A 496 -7.96 25.83 -19.30
CA LYS A 496 -7.69 26.66 -20.48
C LYS A 496 -8.64 27.85 -20.49
N LYS A 497 -8.08 29.07 -20.51
CA LYS A 497 -8.87 30.32 -20.60
C LYS A 497 -9.44 30.52 -22.00
#